data_06d95ad269780469a23d44658ad1b245
#
_entry.id   06d95ad269780469a23d44658ad1b245
#
_cell.length_a   1.000
_cell.length_b   1.000
_cell.length_c   1.000
_cell.angle_alpha   90.00
_cell.angle_beta   90.00
_cell.angle_gamma   90.00
#
_symmetry.space_group_name_H-M   'P 1'
#
loop_
_entity.id
_entity.type
_entity.pdbx_description
1 polymer ?
#
loop_
_entity_poly.entity_id
_entity_poly.type
_entity_poly.pdbx_seq_one_letter_code
_entity_poly.pdbx_strand_id
1 'polypeptide(L)'
;DGLDFFAFQARRDTSNACHAKGVPAVTAAPLGMGTAVLSFLPGRMSFEEYFRLDGCDEDEMAVRFLLGLSPAMLQRGYLADPSRVDFAARRGPSTIAACQLCAGVTATEALKILLGRGEVLCAPWGFQFDAYRNRYIKTWRPWGNRNPVQQIGLFVARRQLRAMKAAKR
;
A
#
# COMPACT_ATOMS: atom_id res chain seq x y z
N ASP A 1 6.25 -8.22 -3.94
CA ASP A 1 6.19 -7.56 -5.24
C ASP A 1 7.03 -6.27 -5.16
N GLY A 2 7.86 -6.05 -6.17
CA GLY A 2 8.67 -4.84 -6.35
C GLY A 2 8.21 -4.01 -7.55
N LEU A 3 6.95 -4.13 -7.93
CA LEU A 3 6.36 -3.43 -9.07
C LEU A 3 6.24 -1.93 -8.78
N ASP A 4 6.31 -1.13 -9.84
CA ASP A 4 6.01 0.31 -9.77
C ASP A 4 4.65 0.56 -9.11
N PHE A 5 4.54 1.67 -8.35
CA PHE A 5 3.32 1.98 -7.60
C PHE A 5 2.07 1.95 -8.48
N PHE A 6 2.16 2.44 -9.70
CA PHE A 6 1.04 2.56 -10.64
C PHE A 6 0.82 1.31 -11.52
N ALA A 7 1.61 0.26 -11.37
CA ALA A 7 1.44 -1.00 -12.10
C ALA A 7 0.28 -1.84 -11.50
N PHE A 8 -0.91 -1.23 -11.39
CA PHE A 8 -2.06 -1.84 -10.70
C PHE A 8 -2.52 -3.14 -11.35
N GLN A 9 -2.62 -3.19 -12.69
CA GLN A 9 -3.09 -4.39 -13.36
C GLN A 9 -2.09 -5.54 -13.20
N ALA A 10 -0.80 -5.30 -13.45
CA ALA A 10 0.23 -6.31 -13.27
C ALA A 10 0.30 -6.83 -11.82
N ARG A 11 0.11 -5.94 -10.84
CA ARG A 11 0.05 -6.32 -9.41
C ARG A 11 -1.17 -7.17 -9.10
N ARG A 12 -2.34 -6.83 -9.63
CA ARG A 12 -3.57 -7.63 -9.49
C ARG A 12 -3.40 -9.01 -10.09
N ASP A 13 -2.91 -9.09 -11.32
CA ASP A 13 -2.74 -10.35 -12.04
C ASP A 13 -1.75 -11.27 -11.30
N THR A 14 -0.62 -10.71 -10.86
CA THR A 14 0.38 -11.45 -10.07
C THR A 14 -0.22 -11.94 -8.75
N SER A 15 -0.90 -11.07 -8.01
CA SER A 15 -1.49 -11.41 -6.71
C SER A 15 -2.60 -12.44 -6.83
N ASN A 16 -3.44 -12.34 -7.85
CA ASN A 16 -4.50 -13.30 -8.14
C ASN A 16 -3.92 -14.67 -8.55
N ALA A 17 -2.87 -14.68 -9.38
CA ALA A 17 -2.17 -15.90 -9.74
C ALA A 17 -1.51 -16.58 -8.53
N CYS A 18 -0.88 -15.80 -7.64
CA CYS A 18 -0.33 -16.28 -6.38
C CYS A 18 -1.44 -16.89 -5.50
N HIS A 19 -2.55 -16.17 -5.33
CA HIS A 19 -3.68 -16.66 -4.54
C HIS A 19 -4.24 -17.98 -5.08
N ALA A 20 -4.48 -18.05 -6.40
CA ALA A 20 -5.00 -19.25 -7.06
C ALA A 20 -4.07 -20.47 -6.93
N LYS A 21 -2.75 -20.24 -6.87
CA LYS A 21 -1.74 -21.29 -6.74
C LYS A 21 -1.33 -21.59 -5.29
N GLY A 22 -1.95 -20.94 -4.31
CA GLY A 22 -1.56 -21.09 -2.91
C GLY A 22 -0.15 -20.55 -2.60
N VAL A 23 0.34 -19.56 -3.36
CA VAL A 23 1.65 -18.95 -3.16
C VAL A 23 1.50 -17.67 -2.33
N PRO A 24 2.27 -17.48 -1.25
CA PRO A 24 2.28 -16.23 -0.50
C PRO A 24 2.71 -15.04 -1.37
N ALA A 25 2.09 -13.88 -1.15
CA ALA A 25 2.46 -12.64 -1.81
C ALA A 25 2.71 -11.54 -0.78
N VAL A 26 3.79 -10.79 -0.97
CA VAL A 26 4.10 -9.61 -0.14
C VAL A 26 4.09 -8.38 -1.04
N THR A 27 3.30 -7.38 -0.66
CA THR A 27 3.24 -6.10 -1.34
C THR A 27 3.76 -5.01 -0.41
N ALA A 28 4.67 -4.19 -0.91
CA ALA A 28 5.26 -3.10 -0.15
C ALA A 28 5.49 -1.88 -1.05
N ALA A 29 5.50 -0.71 -0.43
CA ALA A 29 5.86 0.52 -1.15
C ALA A 29 6.71 1.44 -0.27
N PRO A 30 7.75 2.07 -0.84
CA PRO A 30 8.44 3.18 -0.20
C PRO A 30 7.53 4.40 -0.22
N LEU A 31 7.31 4.99 0.95
CA LEU A 31 6.43 6.14 1.13
C LEU A 31 7.13 7.20 1.98
N GLY A 32 7.49 8.34 1.37
CA GLY A 32 8.26 9.38 2.04
C GLY A 32 9.64 8.87 2.44
N MET A 33 9.92 8.76 3.74
CA MET A 33 11.14 8.18 4.33
C MET A 33 10.87 6.86 5.07
N GLY A 34 9.81 6.18 4.69
CA GLY A 34 9.35 4.94 5.32
C GLY A 34 8.88 3.90 4.33
N THR A 35 8.29 2.86 4.85
CA THR A 35 7.70 1.77 4.07
C THR A 35 6.35 1.34 4.64
N ALA A 36 5.47 0.88 3.79
CA ALA A 36 4.24 0.18 4.17
C ALA A 36 4.23 -1.22 3.57
N VAL A 37 3.76 -2.19 4.32
CA VAL A 37 3.81 -3.60 3.94
C VAL A 37 2.50 -4.31 4.26
N LEU A 38 2.07 -5.13 3.31
CA LEU A 38 0.97 -6.08 3.45
C LEU A 38 1.41 -7.43 2.89
N SER A 39 1.15 -8.50 3.65
CA SER A 39 1.35 -9.87 3.19
C SER A 39 0.01 -10.56 3.00
N PHE A 40 -0.10 -11.35 1.96
CA PHE A 40 -1.27 -12.16 1.62
C PHE A 40 -0.85 -13.63 1.64
N LEU A 41 -1.36 -14.37 2.61
CA LEU A 41 -1.00 -15.78 2.80
C LEU A 41 -2.14 -16.68 2.29
N PRO A 42 -1.83 -17.90 1.81
CA PRO A 42 -2.83 -18.89 1.42
C PRO A 42 -3.85 -19.16 2.53
N GLY A 43 -5.12 -19.25 2.15
CA GLY A 43 -6.22 -19.48 3.12
C GLY A 43 -6.57 -18.26 3.98
N ARG A 44 -5.98 -17.10 3.69
CA ARG A 44 -6.28 -15.82 4.33
C ARG A 44 -6.89 -14.86 3.29
N MET A 45 -7.17 -13.62 3.74
CA MET A 45 -7.71 -12.56 2.87
C MET A 45 -6.81 -12.35 1.66
N SER A 46 -7.39 -12.35 0.47
CA SER A 46 -6.67 -12.10 -0.79
C SER A 46 -6.42 -10.60 -1.01
N PHE A 47 -5.56 -10.31 -1.97
CA PHE A 47 -5.29 -8.94 -2.42
C PHE A 47 -6.57 -8.23 -2.90
N GLU A 48 -7.37 -8.90 -3.72
CA GLU A 48 -8.59 -8.30 -4.28
C GLU A 48 -9.68 -8.12 -3.21
N GLU A 49 -9.83 -9.06 -2.26
CA GLU A 49 -10.72 -8.89 -1.13
C GLU A 49 -10.35 -7.67 -0.27
N TYR A 50 -9.04 -7.41 -0.12
CA TYR A 50 -8.53 -6.30 0.68
C TYR A 50 -8.65 -4.96 -0.04
N PHE A 51 -8.11 -4.84 -1.26
CA PHE A 51 -8.03 -3.57 -1.99
C PHE A 51 -9.27 -3.25 -2.81
N ARG A 52 -9.95 -4.27 -3.38
CA ARG A 52 -11.15 -4.15 -4.21
C ARG A 52 -10.94 -3.22 -5.40
N LEU A 53 -9.94 -3.53 -6.21
CA LEU A 53 -9.57 -2.72 -7.37
C LEU A 53 -10.36 -3.07 -8.62
N ASP A 54 -11.10 -4.18 -8.60
CA ASP A 54 -11.89 -4.62 -9.75
C ASP A 54 -12.94 -3.59 -10.17
N GLY A 55 -13.05 -3.34 -11.47
CA GLY A 55 -13.99 -2.36 -12.03
C GLY A 55 -13.68 -0.89 -11.70
N CYS A 56 -12.52 -0.59 -11.09
CA CYS A 56 -12.12 0.78 -10.79
C CYS A 56 -11.33 1.39 -11.94
N ASP A 57 -11.46 2.71 -12.14
CA ASP A 57 -10.54 3.48 -12.97
C ASP A 57 -9.16 3.66 -12.29
N GLU A 58 -8.16 4.16 -13.02
CA GLU A 58 -6.79 4.31 -12.51
C GLU A 58 -6.72 5.21 -11.27
N ASP A 59 -7.51 6.28 -11.23
CA ASP A 59 -7.54 7.20 -10.09
C ASP A 59 -8.07 6.53 -8.83
N GLU A 60 -9.17 5.80 -8.99
CA GLU A 60 -9.78 5.08 -7.88
C GLU A 60 -8.86 3.93 -7.41
N MET A 61 -8.20 3.22 -8.34
CA MET A 61 -7.20 2.21 -7.99
C MET A 61 -6.05 2.83 -7.19
N ALA A 62 -5.53 4.00 -7.61
CA ALA A 62 -4.46 4.69 -6.90
C ALA A 62 -4.87 5.09 -5.48
N VAL A 63 -6.06 5.66 -5.31
CA VAL A 63 -6.58 6.05 -3.99
C VAL A 63 -6.80 4.84 -3.10
N ARG A 64 -7.42 3.78 -3.61
CA ARG A 64 -7.68 2.55 -2.85
C ARG A 64 -6.40 1.83 -2.46
N PHE A 65 -5.43 1.77 -3.37
CA PHE A 65 -4.16 1.11 -3.12
C PHE A 65 -3.34 1.90 -2.09
N LEU A 66 -3.19 3.22 -2.26
CA LEU A 66 -2.44 4.05 -1.33
C LEU A 66 -3.00 3.98 0.09
N LEU A 67 -4.30 4.21 0.26
CA LEU A 67 -4.93 4.21 1.58
C LEU A 67 -5.04 2.81 2.18
N GLY A 68 -5.24 1.77 1.37
CA GLY A 68 -5.25 0.40 1.85
C GLY A 68 -3.88 -0.04 2.35
N LEU A 69 -2.82 0.28 1.60
CA LEU A 69 -1.46 -0.07 1.96
C LEU A 69 -0.94 0.75 3.15
N SER A 70 -1.32 2.03 3.23
CA SER A 70 -0.77 3.01 4.16
C SER A 70 -1.87 3.74 4.94
N PRO A 71 -2.74 3.03 5.70
CA PRO A 71 -3.88 3.65 6.35
C PRO A 71 -3.51 4.63 7.47
N ALA A 72 -2.31 4.54 8.03
CA ALA A 72 -1.82 5.49 9.04
C ALA A 72 -1.22 6.76 8.42
N MET A 73 -0.93 6.77 7.11
CA MET A 73 -0.42 7.93 6.36
C MET A 73 0.73 8.66 7.08
N LEU A 74 1.70 7.92 7.65
CA LEU A 74 2.79 8.49 8.46
C LEU A 74 3.58 9.57 7.73
N GLN A 75 3.80 9.39 6.43
CA GLN A 75 4.54 10.31 5.57
C GLN A 75 3.86 11.68 5.40
N ARG A 76 2.53 11.77 5.60
CA ARG A 76 1.77 13.00 5.34
C ARG A 76 2.23 14.18 6.18
N GLY A 77 2.71 13.93 7.40
CA GLY A 77 3.06 15.00 8.36
C GLY A 77 4.33 15.78 8.03
N TYR A 78 5.16 15.28 7.09
CA TYR A 78 6.42 15.94 6.70
C TYR A 78 6.58 16.10 5.19
N LEU A 79 5.53 15.85 4.41
CA LEU A 79 5.53 16.22 2.99
C LEU A 79 5.58 17.74 2.88
N ALA A 80 6.76 18.26 2.57
CA ALA A 80 6.99 19.70 2.48
C ALA A 80 6.20 20.34 1.34
N ASP A 81 5.95 19.60 0.28
CA ASP A 81 5.22 20.07 -0.90
C ASP A 81 4.25 18.99 -1.40
N PRO A 82 2.97 19.06 -0.99
CA PRO A 82 1.94 18.15 -1.46
C PRO A 82 1.70 18.20 -2.98
N SER A 83 2.10 19.30 -3.66
CA SER A 83 1.95 19.45 -5.11
C SER A 83 2.87 18.53 -5.91
N ARG A 84 3.93 18.01 -5.26
CA ARG A 84 4.85 17.01 -5.83
C ARG A 84 4.23 15.63 -5.95
N VAL A 85 3.10 15.37 -5.30
CA VAL A 85 2.30 14.18 -5.55
C VAL A 85 1.53 14.39 -6.85
N ASP A 86 2.07 13.90 -7.95
CA ASP A 86 1.46 14.03 -9.26
C ASP A 86 1.02 12.66 -9.79
N PHE A 87 -0.25 12.33 -9.57
CA PHE A 87 -0.84 11.09 -10.08
C PHE A 87 -0.88 11.05 -11.61
N ALA A 88 -1.04 12.21 -12.28
CA ALA A 88 -1.06 12.28 -13.73
C ALA A 88 0.33 12.00 -14.32
N ALA A 89 1.39 12.49 -13.66
CA ALA A 89 2.77 12.19 -14.03
C ALA A 89 3.28 10.86 -13.45
N ARG A 90 2.43 10.09 -12.78
CA ARG A 90 2.78 8.82 -12.10
C ARG A 90 3.97 8.96 -11.15
N ARG A 91 4.02 10.07 -10.40
CA ARG A 91 5.11 10.36 -9.45
C ARG A 91 4.57 10.41 -8.02
N GLY A 92 5.17 9.59 -7.17
CA GLY A 92 4.97 9.60 -5.71
C GLY A 92 6.25 10.01 -5.00
N PRO A 93 6.20 10.82 -3.93
CA PRO A 93 7.39 11.19 -3.19
C PRO A 93 7.93 10.02 -2.39
N SER A 94 9.11 9.56 -2.75
CA SER A 94 9.92 8.62 -1.98
C SER A 94 11.39 9.00 -2.07
N THR A 95 12.15 8.67 -1.03
CA THR A 95 13.59 8.87 -1.02
C THR A 95 14.31 7.57 -1.33
N ILE A 96 15.57 7.66 -1.74
CA ILE A 96 16.42 6.46 -1.91
C ILE A 96 16.50 5.66 -0.61
N ALA A 97 16.55 6.34 0.54
CA ALA A 97 16.56 5.70 1.86
C ALA A 97 15.28 4.89 2.10
N ALA A 98 14.11 5.42 1.71
CA ALA A 98 12.85 4.69 1.80
C ALA A 98 12.82 3.46 0.88
N CYS A 99 13.39 3.55 -0.32
CA CYS A 99 13.50 2.41 -1.24
C CYS A 99 14.36 1.29 -0.64
N GLN A 100 15.52 1.63 -0.07
CA GLN A 100 16.40 0.66 0.59
C GLN A 100 15.72 0.02 1.81
N LEU A 101 15.06 0.84 2.63
CA LEU A 101 14.29 0.35 3.77
C LEU A 101 13.16 -0.59 3.33
N CYS A 102 12.42 -0.22 2.31
CA CYS A 102 11.34 -1.03 1.75
C CYS A 102 11.86 -2.37 1.25
N ALA A 103 12.97 -2.38 0.51
CA ALA A 103 13.58 -3.59 0.01
C ALA A 103 14.02 -4.53 1.16
N GLY A 104 14.70 -3.99 2.17
CA GLY A 104 15.17 -4.77 3.33
C GLY A 104 14.01 -5.37 4.13
N VAL A 105 12.99 -4.57 4.41
CA VAL A 105 11.81 -5.05 5.15
C VAL A 105 11.05 -6.10 4.34
N THR A 106 10.84 -5.88 3.04
CA THR A 106 10.15 -6.84 2.17
C THR A 106 10.90 -8.17 2.09
N ALA A 107 12.23 -8.12 1.94
CA ALA A 107 13.08 -9.31 1.91
C ALA A 107 13.01 -10.05 3.25
N THR A 108 12.97 -9.35 4.38
CA THR A 108 12.83 -9.95 5.70
C THR A 108 11.48 -10.67 5.85
N GLU A 109 10.37 -10.06 5.39
CA GLU A 109 9.07 -10.72 5.40
C GLU A 109 9.07 -11.98 4.52
N ALA A 110 9.67 -11.89 3.32
CA ALA A 110 9.82 -13.06 2.45
C ALA A 110 10.64 -14.19 3.11
N LEU A 111 11.75 -13.86 3.76
CA LEU A 111 12.56 -14.85 4.49
C LEU A 111 11.77 -15.50 5.62
N LYS A 112 11.00 -14.75 6.40
CA LYS A 112 10.15 -15.32 7.47
C LYS A 112 9.15 -16.33 6.90
N ILE A 113 8.53 -16.00 5.76
CA ILE A 113 7.57 -16.90 5.09
C ILE A 113 8.28 -18.16 4.59
N LEU A 114 9.39 -18.02 3.89
CA LEU A 114 10.14 -19.13 3.29
C LEU A 114 10.72 -20.09 4.34
N LEU A 115 11.17 -19.56 5.46
CA LEU A 115 11.75 -20.34 6.55
C LEU A 115 10.72 -20.86 7.55
N GLY A 116 9.45 -20.43 7.46
CA GLY A 116 8.42 -20.74 8.44
C GLY A 116 8.76 -20.24 9.85
N ARG A 117 9.50 -19.12 9.97
CA ARG A 117 10.02 -18.60 11.25
C ARG A 117 9.68 -17.13 11.43
N GLY A 118 9.40 -16.76 12.68
CA GLY A 118 9.01 -15.39 13.03
C GLY A 118 7.53 -15.12 12.78
N GLU A 119 7.04 -14.01 13.34
CA GLU A 119 5.67 -13.55 13.13
C GLU A 119 5.54 -12.86 11.77
N VAL A 120 4.61 -13.31 10.94
CA VAL A 120 4.23 -12.66 9.69
C VAL A 120 2.86 -12.02 9.86
N LEU A 121 2.80 -10.70 9.78
CA LEU A 121 1.52 -9.98 9.73
C LEU A 121 0.93 -10.14 8.34
N CYS A 122 -0.27 -10.75 8.25
CA CYS A 122 -0.97 -10.89 6.97
C CYS A 122 -2.32 -10.19 6.99
N ALA A 123 -2.81 -9.80 5.82
CA ALA A 123 -4.11 -9.15 5.68
C ALA A 123 -5.20 -9.88 6.48
N PRO A 124 -6.03 -9.18 7.24
CA PRO A 124 -6.27 -7.73 7.26
C PRO A 124 -5.31 -6.91 8.14
N TRP A 125 -4.24 -7.50 8.65
CA TRP A 125 -3.17 -6.80 9.32
C TRP A 125 -2.11 -6.34 8.31
N GLY A 126 -1.63 -5.12 8.49
CA GLY A 126 -0.48 -4.57 7.79
C GLY A 126 0.33 -3.69 8.73
N PHE A 127 1.46 -3.20 8.27
CA PHE A 127 2.25 -2.28 9.05
C PHE A 127 2.91 -1.20 8.22
N GLN A 128 3.22 -0.09 8.86
CA GLN A 128 4.06 0.97 8.36
C GLN A 128 5.23 1.19 9.30
N PHE A 129 6.40 1.39 8.72
CA PHE A 129 7.58 1.87 9.43
C PHE A 129 8.07 3.15 8.77
N ASP A 130 8.20 4.21 9.55
CA ASP A 130 8.69 5.52 9.11
C ASP A 130 9.94 5.86 9.91
N ALA A 131 11.09 5.82 9.25
CA ALA A 131 12.40 6.04 9.87
C ALA A 131 12.60 7.51 10.30
N TYR A 132 12.05 8.47 9.56
CA TYR A 132 12.14 9.89 9.91
C TYR A 132 11.39 10.23 11.20
N ARG A 133 10.25 9.57 11.41
CA ARG A 133 9.42 9.76 12.61
C ARG A 133 9.75 8.79 13.73
N ASN A 134 10.66 7.84 13.52
CA ASN A 134 10.94 6.73 14.47
C ASN A 134 9.65 6.01 14.89
N ARG A 135 8.74 5.74 13.93
CA ARG A 135 7.44 5.13 14.22
C ARG A 135 7.23 3.85 13.46
N TYR A 136 6.82 2.82 14.20
CA TYR A 136 6.30 1.57 13.70
C TYR A 136 4.83 1.45 14.13
N ILE A 137 3.92 1.24 13.17
CA ILE A 137 2.49 1.10 13.44
C ILE A 137 1.98 -0.15 12.75
N LYS A 138 1.38 -1.07 13.53
CA LYS A 138 0.54 -2.15 13.03
C LYS A 138 -0.88 -1.60 12.83
N THR A 139 -1.49 -1.94 11.72
CA THR A 139 -2.87 -1.53 11.41
C THR A 139 -3.72 -2.76 11.13
N TRP A 140 -4.91 -2.78 11.70
CA TRP A 140 -5.91 -3.81 11.48
C TRP A 140 -7.08 -3.21 10.70
N ARG A 141 -7.37 -3.78 9.53
CA ARG A 141 -8.43 -3.33 8.63
C ARG A 141 -9.30 -4.50 8.20
N PRO A 142 -10.16 -5.02 9.12
CA PRO A 142 -11.11 -6.06 8.75
C PRO A 142 -11.93 -5.58 7.56
N TRP A 143 -12.16 -6.48 6.61
CA TRP A 143 -12.79 -6.22 5.30
C TRP A 143 -11.99 -5.26 4.38
N GLY A 144 -10.73 -4.96 4.70
CA GLY A 144 -9.87 -4.10 3.87
C GLY A 144 -10.47 -2.72 3.60
N ASN A 145 -10.54 -2.33 2.34
CA ASN A 145 -11.12 -1.05 1.92
C ASN A 145 -12.65 -0.92 2.16
N ARG A 146 -13.34 -2.01 2.55
CA ARG A 146 -14.76 -1.92 2.99
C ARG A 146 -14.90 -1.51 4.45
N ASN A 147 -13.82 -1.49 5.21
CA ASN A 147 -13.86 -1.05 6.60
C ASN A 147 -14.46 0.36 6.70
N PRO A 148 -15.42 0.63 7.61
CA PRO A 148 -16.08 1.95 7.70
C PRO A 148 -15.11 3.12 7.90
N VAL A 149 -14.09 2.95 8.74
CA VAL A 149 -13.05 3.99 8.95
C VAL A 149 -12.27 4.22 7.65
N GLN A 150 -11.96 3.15 6.91
CA GLN A 150 -11.27 3.24 5.64
C GLN A 150 -12.13 3.95 4.58
N GLN A 151 -13.45 3.71 4.58
CA GLN A 151 -14.37 4.38 3.66
C GLN A 151 -14.40 5.90 3.88
N ILE A 152 -14.32 6.38 5.12
CA ILE A 152 -14.19 7.80 5.43
C ILE A 152 -12.90 8.36 4.81
N GLY A 153 -11.77 7.67 5.00
CA GLY A 153 -10.50 8.06 4.41
C GLY A 153 -10.55 8.12 2.88
N LEU A 154 -11.15 7.10 2.25
CA LEU A 154 -11.35 7.04 0.80
C LEU A 154 -12.21 8.20 0.29
N PHE A 155 -13.30 8.52 1.00
CA PHE A 155 -14.16 9.67 0.65
C PHE A 155 -13.37 11.00 0.67
N VAL A 156 -12.59 11.24 1.72
CA VAL A 156 -11.77 12.44 1.85
C VAL A 156 -10.72 12.51 0.74
N ALA A 157 -10.03 11.41 0.48
CA ALA A 157 -8.99 11.34 -0.55
C ALA A 157 -9.55 11.58 -1.95
N ARG A 158 -10.69 10.99 -2.30
CA ARG A 158 -11.39 11.25 -3.57
C ARG A 158 -11.74 12.72 -3.74
N ARG A 159 -12.23 13.36 -2.67
CA ARG A 159 -12.55 14.80 -2.70
C ARG A 159 -11.30 15.64 -2.92
N GLN A 160 -10.19 15.32 -2.25
CA GLN A 160 -8.91 16.01 -2.44
C GLN A 160 -8.38 15.84 -3.86
N LEU A 161 -8.41 14.63 -4.41
CA LEU A 161 -7.95 14.35 -5.78
C LEU A 161 -8.77 15.15 -6.81
N ARG A 162 -10.08 15.20 -6.66
CA ARG A 162 -10.96 16.00 -7.54
C ARG A 162 -10.62 17.50 -7.46
N ALA A 163 -10.42 18.02 -6.25
CA ALA A 163 -10.02 19.42 -6.05
C ALA A 163 -8.67 19.74 -6.70
N MET A 164 -7.67 18.86 -6.56
CA MET A 164 -6.36 19.03 -7.20
C MET A 164 -6.46 19.01 -8.73
N LYS A 165 -7.29 18.14 -9.30
CA LYS A 165 -7.53 18.10 -10.76
C LYS A 165 -8.25 19.34 -11.28
N ALA A 166 -9.20 19.88 -10.51
CA ALA A 166 -9.91 21.11 -10.86
C ALA A 166 -8.99 22.33 -10.82
N ALA A 167 -8.04 22.39 -9.89
CA ALA A 167 -7.07 23.50 -9.78
C ALA A 167 -5.96 23.49 -10.86
N LYS A 168 -5.78 22.37 -11.58
CA LYS A 168 -4.81 22.25 -12.68
C LYS A 168 -5.40 22.52 -14.07
N ARG A 169 -6.71 22.72 -14.16
CA ARG A 169 -7.43 23.14 -15.38
C ARG A 169 -7.59 24.64 -15.45
#